data_8fcfda4ce84804645699ffb982af42fe
#
_entry.id   8fcfda4ce84804645699ffb982af42fe
#
_cell.length_a   1.000
_cell.length_b   1.000
_cell.length_c   1.000
_cell.angle_alpha   90.00
_cell.angle_beta   90.00
_cell.angle_gamma   90.00
#
_symmetry.space_group_name_H-M   'P 1'
#
loop_
_entity.id
_entity.type
_entity.pdbx_description
1 polymer ?
#
loop_
_entity_poly.entity_id
_entity_poly.type
_entity_poly.pdbx_seq_one_letter_code
_entity_poly.pdbx_strand_id
1 'polypeptide(L)'
;VVLCLLFNNPGFAAGSTGLYVYVAVFYVLWGMTNTLADIPFWSMIPSFASEEKDRNLVSTIARAFSGLGQGIISIFTPIAVAYLGGVAGSKLDSMTSDTLSKGFGKWSIITAVGLIFFAAISVLSTKERRIVVNNEKFSFKAAINVIKSNDQLLVFMLFAMISNAGFYMTSGISSYYFTSVLGDLTLQSKFNLMGTIGSVL
;
A
#
# COMPACT_ATOMS: atom_id res chain seq x y z
N VAL A 1 -11.74 -8.00 0.47
CA VAL A 1 -11.87 -9.38 -0.02
C VAL A 1 -10.59 -9.83 -0.72
N VAL A 2 -10.09 -9.15 -1.77
CA VAL A 2 -8.88 -9.54 -2.54
C VAL A 2 -7.65 -9.69 -1.64
N LEU A 3 -7.42 -8.78 -0.69
CA LEU A 3 -6.33 -8.86 0.27
C LEU A 3 -6.38 -10.15 1.10
N CYS A 4 -7.56 -10.50 1.61
CA CYS A 4 -7.73 -11.73 2.40
C CYS A 4 -7.48 -12.98 1.55
N LEU A 5 -7.94 -13.00 0.30
CA LEU A 5 -7.71 -14.12 -0.61
C LEU A 5 -6.24 -14.26 -0.97
N LEU A 6 -5.52 -13.16 -1.18
CA LEU A 6 -4.08 -13.18 -1.48
C LEU A 6 -3.25 -13.85 -0.38
N PHE A 7 -3.59 -13.61 0.88
CA PHE A 7 -2.82 -14.13 2.03
C PHE A 7 -3.38 -15.40 2.67
N ASN A 8 -4.48 -15.94 2.13
CA ASN A 8 -5.05 -17.21 2.59
C ASN A 8 -5.05 -18.22 1.47
N ASN A 9 -4.23 -19.27 1.62
CA ASN A 9 -4.16 -20.37 0.68
C ASN A 9 -5.46 -21.22 0.75
N PRO A 10 -6.23 -21.39 -0.36
CA PRO A 10 -7.45 -22.18 -0.35
C PRO A 10 -7.23 -23.69 -0.37
N GLY A 11 -6.01 -24.17 -0.10
CA GLY A 11 -5.69 -25.59 -0.01
C GLY A 11 -4.74 -26.12 -1.08
N PHE A 12 -4.07 -25.23 -1.82
CA PHE A 12 -3.01 -25.67 -2.75
C PHE A 12 -1.78 -26.16 -2.02
N ALA A 13 -1.17 -27.23 -2.54
CA ALA A 13 0.10 -27.72 -2.01
C ALA A 13 1.22 -26.69 -2.18
N ALA A 14 2.09 -26.58 -1.20
CA ALA A 14 3.25 -25.69 -1.25
C ALA A 14 4.13 -26.03 -2.47
N GLY A 15 4.51 -25.01 -3.25
CA GLY A 15 5.30 -25.17 -4.47
C GLY A 15 4.53 -25.67 -5.70
N SER A 16 3.21 -25.86 -5.62
CA SER A 16 2.43 -26.27 -6.78
C SER A 16 2.27 -25.12 -7.80
N THR A 17 2.22 -25.45 -9.09
CA THR A 17 1.95 -24.47 -10.15
C THR A 17 0.63 -23.74 -9.92
N GLY A 18 -0.39 -24.43 -9.39
CA GLY A 18 -1.69 -23.83 -9.05
C GLY A 18 -1.57 -22.72 -8.01
N LEU A 19 -0.71 -22.90 -6.99
CA LEU A 19 -0.45 -21.87 -5.99
C LEU A 19 0.22 -20.63 -6.61
N TYR A 20 1.20 -20.82 -7.50
CA TYR A 20 1.88 -19.70 -8.16
C TYR A 20 0.92 -18.90 -9.05
N VAL A 21 0.09 -19.59 -9.83
CA VAL A 21 -0.94 -18.93 -10.66
C VAL A 21 -1.95 -18.19 -9.79
N TYR A 22 -2.43 -18.82 -8.72
CA TYR A 22 -3.34 -18.20 -7.76
C TYR A 22 -2.77 -16.90 -7.19
N VAL A 23 -1.55 -16.95 -6.64
CA VAL A 23 -0.89 -15.77 -6.07
C VAL A 23 -0.68 -14.68 -7.13
N ALA A 24 -0.25 -15.04 -8.34
CA ALA A 24 -0.04 -14.08 -9.42
C ALA A 24 -1.34 -13.36 -9.80
N VAL A 25 -2.44 -14.09 -9.98
CA VAL A 25 -3.75 -13.51 -10.30
C VAL A 25 -4.24 -12.58 -9.19
N PHE A 26 -4.21 -13.03 -7.94
CA PHE A 26 -4.67 -12.21 -6.82
C PHE A 26 -3.76 -11.03 -6.53
N TYR A 27 -2.47 -11.13 -6.81
CA TYR A 27 -1.54 -10.00 -6.71
C TYR A 27 -1.86 -8.91 -7.73
N VAL A 28 -2.14 -9.29 -8.99
CA VAL A 28 -2.58 -8.33 -10.02
C VAL A 28 -3.93 -7.70 -9.64
N LEU A 29 -4.90 -8.51 -9.20
CA LEU A 29 -6.20 -8.02 -8.75
C LEU A 29 -6.06 -7.06 -7.56
N TRP A 30 -5.14 -7.34 -6.63
CA TRP A 30 -4.83 -6.43 -5.52
C TRP A 30 -4.31 -5.09 -6.03
N GLY A 31 -3.35 -5.09 -6.95
CA GLY A 31 -2.84 -3.87 -7.56
C GLY A 31 -3.93 -3.05 -8.25
N MET A 32 -4.81 -3.69 -9.03
CA MET A 32 -5.94 -3.03 -9.69
C MET A 32 -6.92 -2.43 -8.67
N THR A 33 -7.26 -3.18 -7.62
CA THR A 33 -8.21 -2.72 -6.59
C THR A 33 -7.62 -1.54 -5.80
N ASN A 34 -6.33 -1.58 -5.51
CA ASN A 34 -5.64 -0.49 -4.82
C ASN A 34 -5.65 0.78 -5.67
N THR A 35 -5.35 0.68 -6.96
CA THR A 35 -5.40 1.82 -7.91
C THR A 35 -6.80 2.42 -8.01
N LEU A 36 -7.85 1.58 -8.03
CA LEU A 36 -9.25 2.02 -8.06
C LEU A 36 -9.66 2.79 -6.79
N ALA A 37 -9.01 2.55 -5.67
CA ALA A 37 -9.23 3.30 -4.43
C ALA A 37 -8.38 4.58 -4.37
N ASP A 38 -7.14 4.51 -4.83
CA ASP A 38 -6.15 5.58 -4.71
C ASP A 38 -6.45 6.77 -5.66
N ILE A 39 -6.80 6.48 -6.90
CA ILE A 39 -7.10 7.53 -7.90
C ILE A 39 -8.24 8.46 -7.45
N PRO A 40 -9.42 7.97 -7.04
CA PRO A 40 -10.49 8.84 -6.53
C PRO A 40 -10.07 9.64 -5.30
N PHE A 41 -9.33 9.03 -4.38
CA PHE A 41 -8.85 9.70 -3.18
C PHE A 41 -8.03 10.96 -3.52
N TRP A 42 -7.03 10.83 -4.39
CA TRP A 42 -6.20 11.97 -4.79
C TRP A 42 -6.94 12.96 -5.68
N SER A 43 -7.90 12.52 -6.49
CA SER A 43 -8.71 13.40 -7.34
C SER A 43 -9.70 14.27 -6.55
N MET A 44 -10.01 13.93 -5.31
CA MET A 44 -10.88 14.73 -4.44
C MET A 44 -10.20 15.99 -3.87
N ILE A 45 -8.86 16.04 -3.83
CA ILE A 45 -8.14 17.20 -3.25
C ILE A 45 -8.53 18.54 -3.88
N PRO A 46 -8.62 18.67 -5.22
CA PRO A 46 -9.09 19.90 -5.84
C PRO A 46 -10.53 20.31 -5.47
N SER A 47 -11.36 19.35 -5.05
CA SER A 47 -12.75 19.63 -4.64
C SER A 47 -12.86 20.22 -3.23
N PHE A 48 -11.84 20.04 -2.39
CA PHE A 48 -11.80 20.59 -1.03
C PHE A 48 -11.23 22.00 -0.96
N ALA A 49 -10.31 22.33 -1.86
CA ALA A 49 -9.56 23.57 -1.83
C ALA A 49 -9.66 24.31 -3.17
N SER A 50 -10.14 25.56 -3.12
CA SER A 50 -10.31 26.40 -4.31
C SER A 50 -9.01 27.09 -4.70
N GLU A 51 -8.16 27.42 -3.72
CA GLU A 51 -6.91 28.13 -3.93
C GLU A 51 -5.75 27.13 -4.04
N GLU A 52 -4.75 27.47 -4.83
CA GLU A 52 -3.56 26.64 -5.05
C GLU A 52 -2.80 26.40 -3.74
N LYS A 53 -2.70 27.42 -2.88
CA LYS A 53 -2.05 27.34 -1.57
C LYS A 53 -2.72 26.31 -0.67
N ASP A 54 -4.05 26.31 -0.63
CA ASP A 54 -4.81 25.37 0.18
C ASP A 54 -4.71 23.94 -0.36
N ARG A 55 -4.71 23.76 -1.69
CA ARG A 55 -4.48 22.46 -2.32
C ARG A 55 -3.12 21.87 -1.96
N ASN A 56 -2.08 22.70 -1.99
CA ASN A 56 -0.73 22.28 -1.61
C ASN A 56 -0.67 21.90 -0.13
N LEU A 57 -1.31 22.67 0.75
CA LEU A 57 -1.37 22.37 2.17
C LEU A 57 -2.10 21.05 2.45
N VAL A 58 -3.29 20.87 1.88
CA VAL A 58 -4.08 19.62 2.03
C VAL A 58 -3.30 18.41 1.50
N SER A 59 -2.66 18.53 0.34
CA SER A 59 -1.84 17.45 -0.24
C SER A 59 -0.66 17.11 0.66
N THR A 60 0.03 18.10 1.22
CA THR A 60 1.17 17.90 2.12
C THR A 60 0.74 17.21 3.40
N ILE A 61 -0.35 17.65 4.02
CA ILE A 61 -0.91 17.03 5.23
C ILE A 61 -1.33 15.58 4.93
N ALA A 62 -2.04 15.35 3.82
CA ALA A 62 -2.47 14.00 3.44
C ALA A 62 -1.27 13.06 3.23
N ARG A 63 -0.19 13.51 2.59
CA ARG A 63 1.05 12.75 2.42
C ARG A 63 1.75 12.46 3.74
N ALA A 64 1.82 13.44 4.64
CA ALA A 64 2.43 13.27 5.96
C ALA A 64 1.68 12.21 6.79
N PHE A 65 0.35 12.28 6.85
CA PHE A 65 -0.45 11.26 7.54
C PHE A 65 -0.39 9.89 6.88
N SER A 66 -0.35 9.82 5.54
CA SER A 66 -0.15 8.56 4.81
C SER A 66 1.21 7.94 5.15
N GLY A 67 2.29 8.73 5.18
CA GLY A 67 3.62 8.27 5.58
C GLY A 67 3.67 7.77 7.01
N LEU A 68 3.06 8.49 7.96
CA LEU A 68 2.94 8.05 9.36
C LEU A 68 2.17 6.74 9.47
N GLY A 69 1.03 6.62 8.78
CA GLY A 69 0.23 5.39 8.78
C GLY A 69 1.00 4.20 8.21
N GLN A 70 1.69 4.40 7.10
CA GLN A 70 2.56 3.37 6.50
C GLN A 70 3.69 2.96 7.45
N GLY A 71 4.34 3.93 8.12
CA GLY A 71 5.39 3.67 9.10
C GLY A 71 4.88 2.83 10.28
N ILE A 72 3.75 3.21 10.86
CA ILE A 72 3.11 2.48 11.96
C ILE A 72 2.83 1.02 11.54
N ILE A 73 2.14 0.83 10.43
CA ILE A 73 1.81 -0.52 9.95
C ILE A 73 3.06 -1.35 9.65
N SER A 74 4.09 -0.76 9.05
CA SER A 74 5.33 -1.47 8.71
C SER A 74 6.11 -1.93 9.96
N ILE A 75 6.04 -1.17 11.05
CA ILE A 75 6.66 -1.55 12.33
C ILE A 75 5.85 -2.64 13.04
N PHE A 76 4.54 -2.51 13.05
CA PHE A 76 3.67 -3.46 13.78
C PHE A 76 3.43 -4.77 13.02
N THR A 77 3.51 -4.80 11.70
CA THR A 77 3.22 -6.00 10.91
C THR A 77 4.07 -7.21 11.29
N PRO A 78 5.41 -7.14 11.40
CA PRO A 78 6.21 -8.30 11.79
C PRO A 78 5.85 -8.83 13.17
N ILE A 79 5.59 -7.93 14.12
CA ILE A 79 5.23 -8.28 15.50
C ILE A 79 3.83 -8.93 15.53
N ALA A 80 2.87 -8.36 14.84
CA ALA A 80 1.51 -8.89 14.77
C ALA A 80 1.47 -10.27 14.10
N VAL A 81 2.21 -10.45 13.01
CA VAL A 81 2.32 -11.75 12.30
C VAL A 81 2.93 -12.81 13.20
N ALA A 82 3.97 -12.48 13.95
CA ALA A 82 4.59 -13.39 14.93
C ALA A 82 3.58 -13.81 16.01
N TYR A 83 2.92 -12.85 16.61
CA TYR A 83 1.92 -13.08 17.66
C TYR A 83 0.75 -13.92 17.17
N LEU A 84 0.17 -13.57 16.03
CA LEU A 84 -0.98 -14.25 15.43
C LEU A 84 -0.62 -15.65 14.86
N GLY A 85 0.65 -15.85 14.51
CA GLY A 85 1.21 -17.14 14.10
C GLY A 85 1.42 -18.11 15.26
N GLY A 86 1.28 -17.64 16.52
CA GLY A 86 1.44 -18.48 17.72
C GLY A 86 2.86 -18.56 18.29
N VAL A 87 3.76 -17.65 17.88
CA VAL A 87 5.17 -17.59 18.32
C VAL A 87 5.38 -16.48 19.37
N ALA A 88 4.33 -16.10 20.09
CA ALA A 88 4.40 -15.09 21.13
C ALA A 88 5.40 -15.47 22.22
N GLY A 89 6.49 -14.71 22.37
CA GLY A 89 7.48 -14.88 23.45
C GLY A 89 8.64 -15.85 23.16
N SER A 90 8.64 -16.58 22.05
CA SER A 90 9.82 -17.32 21.58
C SER A 90 10.65 -16.47 20.61
N LYS A 91 11.93 -16.80 20.49
CA LYS A 91 12.81 -16.14 19.51
C LYS A 91 12.18 -16.26 18.12
N LEU A 92 12.12 -15.15 17.38
CA LEU A 92 11.61 -15.14 15.99
C LEU A 92 12.34 -16.12 15.06
N ASP A 93 13.49 -16.64 15.45
CA ASP A 93 14.26 -17.70 14.78
C ASP A 93 13.50 -19.03 14.61
N SER A 94 12.39 -19.23 15.34
CA SER A 94 11.55 -20.44 15.25
C SER A 94 10.35 -20.31 14.32
N MET A 95 10.28 -19.26 13.50
CA MET A 95 9.18 -19.07 12.55
C MET A 95 9.27 -20.07 11.39
N THR A 96 8.45 -21.09 11.47
CA THR A 96 8.21 -22.02 10.37
C THR A 96 7.34 -21.35 9.29
N SER A 97 7.46 -21.79 8.04
CA SER A 97 6.61 -21.30 6.94
C SER A 97 5.10 -21.41 7.24
N ASP A 98 4.70 -22.43 8.00
CA ASP A 98 3.31 -22.63 8.43
C ASP A 98 2.85 -21.56 9.43
N THR A 99 3.69 -21.19 10.41
CA THR A 99 3.37 -20.13 11.38
C THR A 99 3.29 -18.75 10.71
N LEU A 100 4.19 -18.46 9.76
CA LEU A 100 4.14 -17.25 8.97
C LEU A 100 2.86 -17.18 8.14
N SER A 101 2.50 -18.26 7.44
CA SER A 101 1.28 -18.30 6.63
C SER A 101 0.02 -18.04 7.47
N LYS A 102 -0.10 -18.69 8.64
CA LYS A 102 -1.21 -18.46 9.57
C LYS A 102 -1.23 -17.05 10.12
N GLY A 103 -0.06 -16.49 10.45
CA GLY A 103 0.10 -15.14 10.95
C GLY A 103 -0.34 -14.09 9.92
N PHE A 104 0.18 -14.19 8.69
CA PHE A 104 -0.20 -13.30 7.60
C PHE A 104 -1.68 -13.44 7.21
N GLY A 105 -2.23 -14.66 7.20
CA GLY A 105 -3.64 -14.88 6.94
C GLY A 105 -4.55 -14.14 7.93
N LYS A 106 -4.30 -14.28 9.23
CA LYS A 106 -5.06 -13.58 10.28
C LYS A 106 -4.83 -12.06 10.22
N TRP A 107 -3.58 -11.61 10.01
CA TRP A 107 -3.25 -10.20 9.90
C TRP A 107 -3.92 -9.53 8.70
N SER A 108 -4.03 -10.23 7.57
CA SER A 108 -4.72 -9.73 6.38
C SER A 108 -6.22 -9.46 6.63
N ILE A 109 -6.88 -10.25 7.47
CA ILE A 109 -8.27 -10.04 7.85
C ILE A 109 -8.41 -8.79 8.73
N ILE A 110 -7.54 -8.63 9.73
CA ILE A 110 -7.54 -7.47 10.62
C ILE A 110 -7.29 -6.18 9.82
N THR A 111 -6.30 -6.20 8.94
CA THR A 111 -5.99 -5.04 8.10
C THR A 111 -7.10 -4.74 7.10
N ALA A 112 -7.77 -5.75 6.53
CA ALA A 112 -8.92 -5.56 5.65
C ALA A 112 -10.11 -4.91 6.37
N VAL A 113 -10.42 -5.34 7.59
CA VAL A 113 -11.46 -4.73 8.41
C VAL A 113 -11.10 -3.30 8.77
N GLY A 114 -9.86 -3.05 9.18
CA GLY A 114 -9.35 -1.71 9.45
C GLY A 114 -9.46 -0.79 8.23
N LEU A 115 -9.10 -1.28 7.06
CA LEU A 115 -9.18 -0.53 5.81
C LEU A 115 -10.62 -0.14 5.47
N ILE A 116 -11.58 -1.06 5.60
CA ILE A 116 -13.00 -0.78 5.39
C ILE A 116 -13.51 0.25 6.41
N PHE A 117 -13.12 0.11 7.68
CA PHE A 117 -13.53 1.01 8.75
C PHE A 117 -13.04 2.45 8.49
N PHE A 118 -11.75 2.64 8.21
CA PHE A 118 -11.19 3.95 7.92
C PHE A 118 -11.70 4.54 6.61
N ALA A 119 -11.93 3.71 5.58
CA ALA A 119 -12.54 4.15 4.33
C ALA A 119 -13.99 4.64 4.56
N ALA A 120 -14.77 3.94 5.37
CA ALA A 120 -16.12 4.35 5.73
C ALA A 120 -16.12 5.69 6.49
N ILE A 121 -15.24 5.88 7.47
CA ILE A 121 -15.07 7.15 8.16
C ILE A 121 -14.71 8.26 7.17
N SER A 122 -13.77 8.01 6.26
CA SER A 122 -13.37 8.99 5.25
C SER A 122 -14.56 9.43 4.38
N VAL A 123 -15.32 8.48 3.86
CA VAL A 123 -16.49 8.77 3.01
C VAL A 123 -17.58 9.52 3.79
N LEU A 124 -17.89 9.09 5.01
CA LEU A 124 -18.93 9.71 5.83
C LEU A 124 -18.57 11.11 6.35
N SER A 125 -17.28 11.35 6.57
CA SER A 125 -16.78 12.64 7.07
C SER A 125 -16.55 13.66 5.97
N THR A 126 -16.45 13.22 4.73
CA THR A 126 -16.13 14.07 3.59
C THR A 126 -17.39 14.68 3.00
N LYS A 127 -17.46 16.01 2.97
CA LYS A 127 -18.51 16.76 2.27
C LYS A 127 -17.89 17.49 1.08
N GLU A 128 -18.28 17.13 -0.12
CA GLU A 128 -17.89 17.86 -1.33
C GLU A 128 -18.46 19.29 -1.29
N ARG A 129 -17.56 20.27 -1.35
CA ARG A 129 -17.96 21.70 -1.36
C ARG A 129 -18.21 22.23 -2.77
N ARG A 130 -17.65 21.60 -3.79
CA ARG A 130 -17.84 21.96 -5.20
C ARG A 130 -17.97 20.71 -6.05
N ILE A 131 -19.10 20.61 -6.73
CA ILE A 131 -19.29 19.65 -7.82
C ILE A 131 -18.80 20.36 -9.08
N VAL A 132 -17.60 20.03 -9.54
CA VAL A 132 -17.14 20.45 -10.87
C VAL A 132 -17.86 19.55 -11.86
N VAL A 133 -19.00 19.99 -12.36
CA VAL A 133 -19.71 19.29 -13.44
C VAL A 133 -18.91 19.50 -14.72
N ASN A 134 -18.00 18.60 -15.02
CA ASN A 134 -17.36 18.55 -16.31
C ASN A 134 -18.26 17.74 -17.25
N ASN A 135 -18.98 18.42 -18.14
CA ASN A 135 -19.87 17.81 -19.13
C ASN A 135 -19.11 17.21 -20.32
N GLU A 136 -17.78 17.28 -20.33
CA GLU A 136 -16.99 16.70 -21.42
C GLU A 136 -16.90 15.19 -21.27
N LYS A 137 -17.26 14.48 -22.34
CA LYS A 137 -17.11 13.01 -22.41
C LYS A 137 -15.63 12.66 -22.36
N PHE A 138 -15.27 11.76 -21.46
CA PHE A 138 -13.91 11.23 -21.38
C PHE A 138 -13.49 10.62 -22.73
N SER A 139 -12.36 11.09 -23.26
CA SER A 139 -11.77 10.56 -24.50
C SER A 139 -10.31 10.17 -24.25
N PHE A 140 -9.98 8.89 -24.46
CA PHE A 140 -8.60 8.41 -24.40
C PHE A 140 -7.66 9.18 -25.34
N LYS A 141 -8.14 9.54 -26.53
CA LYS A 141 -7.35 10.30 -27.51
C LYS A 141 -7.02 11.70 -26.98
N ALA A 142 -7.96 12.36 -26.32
CA ALA A 142 -7.73 13.66 -25.69
C ALA A 142 -6.72 13.54 -24.54
N ALA A 143 -6.83 12.52 -23.69
CA ALA A 143 -5.88 12.28 -22.60
C ALA A 143 -4.44 12.05 -23.12
N ILE A 144 -4.27 11.22 -24.14
CA ILE A 144 -2.97 10.99 -24.77
C ILE A 144 -2.41 12.28 -25.40
N ASN A 145 -3.25 13.09 -26.03
CA ASN A 145 -2.82 14.35 -26.60
C ASN A 145 -2.36 15.34 -25.53
N VAL A 146 -3.03 15.42 -24.38
CA VAL A 146 -2.59 16.26 -23.24
C VAL A 146 -1.21 15.83 -22.76
N ILE A 147 -0.95 14.52 -22.62
CA ILE A 147 0.36 14.02 -22.22
C ILE A 147 1.44 14.38 -23.25
N LYS A 148 1.14 14.19 -24.55
CA LYS A 148 2.09 14.48 -25.64
C LYS A 148 2.38 15.97 -25.82
N SER A 149 1.42 16.84 -25.51
CA SER A 149 1.57 18.28 -25.65
C SER A 149 2.20 18.95 -24.44
N ASN A 150 2.43 18.20 -23.34
CA ASN A 150 3.01 18.73 -22.10
C ASN A 150 4.28 17.95 -21.71
N ASP A 151 5.42 18.44 -22.17
CA ASP A 151 6.72 17.83 -21.90
C ASP A 151 7.05 17.72 -20.42
N GLN A 152 6.64 18.71 -19.63
CA GLN A 152 6.85 18.71 -18.18
C GLN A 152 6.06 17.61 -17.49
N LEU A 153 4.84 17.37 -17.94
CA LEU A 153 4.00 16.28 -17.43
C LEU A 153 4.62 14.92 -17.73
N LEU A 154 5.15 14.74 -18.93
CA LEU A 154 5.80 13.49 -19.33
C LEU A 154 7.05 13.20 -18.48
N VAL A 155 7.92 14.20 -18.29
CA VAL A 155 9.10 14.09 -17.45
C VAL A 155 8.72 13.78 -16.00
N PHE A 156 7.70 14.44 -15.46
CA PHE A 156 7.18 14.18 -14.11
C PHE A 156 6.63 12.76 -13.97
N MET A 157 5.88 12.27 -14.95
CA MET A 157 5.36 10.89 -14.96
C MET A 157 6.49 9.86 -14.97
N LEU A 158 7.51 10.05 -15.81
CA LEU A 158 8.69 9.16 -15.85
C LEU A 158 9.45 9.19 -14.52
N PHE A 159 9.69 10.36 -13.97
CA PHE A 159 10.33 10.51 -12.66
C PHE A 159 9.54 9.78 -11.57
N ALA A 160 8.23 10.00 -11.50
CA ALA A 160 7.37 9.36 -10.51
C ALA A 160 7.38 7.82 -10.68
N MET A 161 7.35 7.32 -11.91
CA MET A 161 7.37 5.89 -12.20
C MET A 161 8.70 5.26 -11.75
N ILE A 162 9.84 5.84 -12.09
CA ILE A 162 11.16 5.32 -11.74
C ILE A 162 11.38 5.39 -10.22
N SER A 163 11.01 6.50 -9.58
CA SER A 163 11.16 6.70 -8.13
C SER A 163 10.31 5.70 -7.35
N ASN A 164 9.04 5.51 -7.73
CA ASN A 164 8.18 4.53 -7.09
C ASN A 164 8.67 3.09 -7.31
N ALA A 165 9.12 2.75 -8.52
CA ALA A 165 9.71 1.44 -8.81
C ALA A 165 10.92 1.18 -7.91
N GLY A 166 11.85 2.13 -7.76
CA GLY A 166 12.99 2.03 -6.87
C GLY A 166 12.59 1.82 -5.41
N PHE A 167 11.61 2.59 -4.94
CA PHE A 167 11.08 2.46 -3.57
C PHE A 167 10.47 1.08 -3.29
N TYR A 168 9.61 0.58 -4.18
CA TYR A 168 8.98 -0.74 -4.01
C TYR A 168 9.98 -1.89 -4.15
N MET A 169 10.95 -1.79 -5.05
CA MET A 169 12.03 -2.79 -5.16
C MET A 169 12.87 -2.83 -3.88
N THR A 170 13.28 -1.68 -3.35
CA THR A 170 14.05 -1.61 -2.10
C THR A 170 13.27 -2.21 -0.93
N SER A 171 11.97 -1.92 -0.82
CA SER A 171 11.11 -2.48 0.23
C SER A 171 10.99 -4.00 0.13
N GLY A 172 10.83 -4.54 -1.08
CA GLY A 172 10.74 -5.99 -1.32
C GLY A 172 12.05 -6.72 -1.01
N ILE A 173 13.17 -6.19 -1.49
CA ILE A 173 14.52 -6.75 -1.24
C ILE A 173 14.86 -6.68 0.25
N SER A 174 14.50 -5.59 0.93
CA SER A 174 14.72 -5.42 2.37
C SER A 174 14.08 -6.55 3.17
N SER A 175 12.81 -6.87 2.94
CA SER A 175 12.14 -7.98 3.62
C SER A 175 12.86 -9.33 3.38
N TYR A 176 13.28 -9.57 2.15
CA TYR A 176 14.01 -10.80 1.82
C TYR A 176 15.39 -10.88 2.51
N TYR A 177 16.09 -9.74 2.57
CA TYR A 177 17.39 -9.65 3.24
C TYR A 177 17.30 -9.97 4.73
N PHE A 178 16.33 -9.38 5.45
CA PHE A 178 16.13 -9.64 6.87
C PHE A 178 15.70 -11.07 7.17
N THR A 179 14.89 -11.69 6.31
CA THR A 179 14.43 -13.08 6.51
C THR A 179 15.48 -14.12 6.11
N SER A 180 16.13 -13.94 4.94
CA SER A 180 16.97 -14.98 4.36
C SER A 180 18.46 -14.83 4.65
N VAL A 181 18.95 -13.59 4.85
CA VAL A 181 20.38 -13.34 5.09
C VAL A 181 20.66 -13.14 6.57
N LEU A 182 19.87 -12.32 7.26
CA LEU A 182 20.08 -12.04 8.68
C LEU A 182 19.33 -12.99 9.61
N GLY A 183 18.29 -13.69 9.13
CA GLY A 183 17.49 -14.63 9.91
C GLY A 183 16.70 -13.99 11.06
N ASP A 184 16.59 -12.66 11.11
CA ASP A 184 15.96 -11.94 12.20
C ASP A 184 15.01 -10.84 11.69
N LEU A 185 13.71 -11.14 11.72
CA LEU A 185 12.64 -10.22 11.36
C LEU A 185 12.50 -9.04 12.33
N THR A 186 13.01 -9.13 13.57
CA THR A 186 12.93 -8.02 14.52
C THR A 186 13.81 -6.85 14.09
N LEU A 187 14.93 -7.16 13.43
CA LEU A 187 15.81 -6.15 12.85
C LEU A 187 15.11 -5.35 11.76
N GLN A 188 14.22 -5.97 10.98
CA GLN A 188 13.41 -5.27 9.99
C GLN A 188 12.49 -4.21 10.64
N SER A 189 11.86 -4.53 11.77
CA SER A 189 11.04 -3.55 12.50
C SER A 189 11.86 -2.36 12.99
N LYS A 190 13.08 -2.60 13.52
CA LYS A 190 14.00 -1.53 13.92
C LYS A 190 14.45 -0.68 12.73
N PHE A 191 14.77 -1.32 11.61
CA PHE A 191 15.15 -0.66 10.37
C PHE A 191 13.99 0.23 9.85
N ASN A 192 12.77 -0.28 9.83
CA ASN A 192 11.58 0.45 9.42
C ASN A 192 11.30 1.64 10.35
N LEU A 193 11.52 1.48 11.67
CA LEU A 193 11.41 2.57 12.64
C LEU A 193 12.38 3.71 12.31
N MET A 194 13.65 3.40 12.07
CA MET A 194 14.66 4.38 11.69
C MET A 194 14.32 5.07 10.37
N GLY A 195 13.86 4.32 9.36
CA GLY A 195 13.41 4.84 8.08
C GLY A 195 12.20 5.78 8.23
N THR A 196 11.25 5.45 9.10
CA THR A 196 10.08 6.30 9.36
C THR A 196 10.47 7.61 10.01
N ILE A 197 11.38 7.59 10.99
CA ILE A 197 11.92 8.81 11.61
C ILE A 197 12.60 9.68 10.56
N GLY A 198 13.46 9.09 9.70
CA GLY A 198 14.14 9.83 8.64
C GLY A 198 13.22 10.40 7.54
N SER A 199 12.02 9.85 7.37
CA SER A 199 11.04 10.36 6.38
C SER A 199 10.19 11.51 6.91
N VAL A 200 10.19 11.77 8.21
CA VAL A 200 9.43 12.86 8.87
C VAL A 200 10.29 14.10 9.10
N LEU A 201 11.62 13.93 9.15
CA LEU A 201 12.60 15.01 9.25
C LEU A 201 12.88 15.65 7.88
#